data_915fa99f5be01d2e6b49f5342e15567c
#
_entry.id   915fa99f5be01d2e6b49f5342e15567c
#
_cell.length_a   1.000
_cell.length_b   1.000
_cell.length_c   1.000
_cell.angle_alpha   90.00
_cell.angle_beta   90.00
_cell.angle_gamma   90.00
#
_symmetry.space_group_name_H-M   'P 1'
#
loop_
_entity.id
_entity.type
_entity.pdbx_description
1 polymer ?
#
loop_
_entity_poly.entity_id
_entity_poly.type
_entity_poly.pdbx_seq_one_letter_code
_entity_poly.pdbx_strand_id
1 'polypeptide(L)'
;MTAPAHPPTTSDPTLLDYFLALEIAEGFRAQFIGGEIVVSPVPDGDHEDCLSTLVRQALLHSATGMAVSGHKGLTAPSTGSYPDDHLIPDAAFAPRARRPFRGAPSWMPSDGMAIAAEVTYCQPDRDRVAKRLSYARAGIPLYLLVDREKSTTVLFSEPKDGDYTETHLVPFGKPLPLPAPFSFDLDTSEFL
;
A
#
# COMPACT_ATOMS: atom_id res chain seq x y z
N MET A 1 -55.83 -16.07 9.48
CA MET A 1 -54.91 -16.63 8.47
C MET A 1 -53.71 -15.73 8.41
N THR A 2 -52.63 -16.11 9.08
CA THR A 2 -51.38 -15.38 9.12
C THR A 2 -50.52 -15.87 7.96
N ALA A 3 -50.11 -14.94 7.06
CA ALA A 3 -49.22 -15.28 5.96
C ALA A 3 -47.86 -15.76 6.51
N PRO A 4 -47.22 -16.75 5.90
CA PRO A 4 -45.90 -17.18 6.31
C PRO A 4 -44.88 -16.06 6.03
N ALA A 5 -44.08 -15.74 7.05
CA ALA A 5 -42.94 -14.83 6.90
C ALA A 5 -41.94 -15.44 5.89
N HIS A 6 -41.63 -14.71 4.83
CA HIS A 6 -40.55 -15.08 3.93
C HIS A 6 -39.23 -15.06 4.74
N PRO A 7 -38.36 -16.08 4.59
CA PRO A 7 -37.02 -16.01 5.15
C PRO A 7 -36.28 -14.84 4.49
N PRO A 8 -35.38 -14.19 5.22
CA PRO A 8 -34.59 -13.12 4.63
C PRO A 8 -33.81 -13.69 3.42
N THR A 9 -33.96 -13.07 2.27
CA THR A 9 -33.13 -13.33 1.09
C THR A 9 -31.70 -13.04 1.49
N THR A 10 -30.88 -14.07 1.70
CA THR A 10 -29.44 -13.93 1.69
C THR A 10 -29.07 -13.41 0.30
N SER A 11 -28.59 -12.16 0.22
CA SER A 11 -27.99 -11.64 -1.01
C SER A 11 -26.87 -12.59 -1.43
N ASP A 12 -26.75 -12.88 -2.73
CA ASP A 12 -25.64 -13.68 -3.25
C ASP A 12 -24.32 -13.06 -2.78
N PRO A 13 -23.32 -13.88 -2.37
CA PRO A 13 -22.04 -13.40 -1.88
C PRO A 13 -21.33 -12.57 -2.96
N THR A 14 -20.78 -11.43 -2.56
CA THR A 14 -20.03 -10.55 -3.45
C THR A 14 -18.61 -11.08 -3.67
N LEU A 15 -17.91 -10.58 -4.68
CA LEU A 15 -16.50 -10.93 -4.90
C LEU A 15 -15.61 -10.57 -3.70
N LEU A 16 -15.97 -9.51 -2.96
CA LEU A 16 -15.30 -9.14 -1.71
C LEU A 16 -15.52 -10.21 -0.63
N ASP A 17 -16.73 -10.76 -0.50
CA ASP A 17 -17.00 -11.82 0.48
C ASP A 17 -16.17 -13.07 0.17
N TYR A 18 -16.01 -13.42 -1.12
CA TYR A 18 -15.12 -14.50 -1.55
C TYR A 18 -13.65 -14.20 -1.23
N PHE A 19 -13.19 -12.96 -1.48
CA PHE A 19 -11.84 -12.55 -1.13
C PHE A 19 -11.58 -12.65 0.38
N LEU A 20 -12.49 -12.17 1.22
CA LEU A 20 -12.33 -12.19 2.68
C LEU A 20 -12.37 -13.61 3.26
N ALA A 21 -13.01 -14.56 2.57
CA ALA A 21 -13.08 -15.97 2.94
C ALA A 21 -11.99 -16.83 2.27
N LEU A 22 -11.12 -16.23 1.44
CA LEU A 22 -10.14 -16.95 0.62
C LEU A 22 -9.06 -17.58 1.50
N GLU A 23 -8.89 -18.89 1.42
CA GLU A 23 -7.73 -19.59 1.96
C GLU A 23 -6.57 -19.51 0.97
N ILE A 24 -5.48 -18.90 1.41
CA ILE A 24 -4.29 -18.68 0.58
C ILE A 24 -3.28 -19.79 0.86
N ALA A 25 -2.73 -20.39 -0.20
CA ALA A 25 -1.64 -21.35 -0.08
C ALA A 25 -0.39 -20.69 0.53
N GLU A 26 0.39 -21.48 1.26
CA GLU A 26 1.67 -21.02 1.82
C GLU A 26 2.58 -20.45 0.72
N GLY A 27 3.25 -19.34 1.00
CA GLY A 27 4.10 -18.64 0.04
C GLY A 27 3.35 -17.70 -0.90
N PHE A 28 2.07 -17.45 -0.68
CA PHE A 28 1.28 -16.46 -1.44
C PHE A 28 0.60 -15.44 -0.54
N ARG A 29 0.25 -14.29 -1.12
CA ARG A 29 -0.61 -13.28 -0.50
C ARG A 29 -1.70 -12.85 -1.48
N ALA A 30 -2.87 -12.46 -0.98
CA ALA A 30 -3.95 -11.92 -1.80
C ALA A 30 -4.32 -10.51 -1.37
N GLN A 31 -4.74 -9.72 -2.36
CA GLN A 31 -5.25 -8.36 -2.22
C GLN A 31 -6.51 -8.23 -3.07
N PHE A 32 -7.33 -7.23 -2.79
CA PHE A 32 -8.50 -6.88 -3.60
C PHE A 32 -8.28 -5.47 -4.14
N ILE A 33 -8.07 -5.33 -5.45
CA ILE A 33 -7.65 -4.08 -6.08
C ILE A 33 -8.45 -3.86 -7.36
N GLY A 34 -9.12 -2.72 -7.47
CA GLY A 34 -9.88 -2.36 -8.66
C GLY A 34 -11.03 -3.33 -8.98
N GLY A 35 -11.60 -3.98 -7.96
CA GLY A 35 -12.65 -4.99 -8.14
C GLY A 35 -12.15 -6.37 -8.52
N GLU A 36 -10.84 -6.65 -8.43
CA GLU A 36 -10.22 -7.93 -8.75
C GLU A 36 -9.49 -8.54 -7.55
N ILE A 37 -9.54 -9.88 -7.42
CA ILE A 37 -8.69 -10.61 -6.47
C ILE A 37 -7.33 -10.85 -7.11
N VAL A 38 -6.30 -10.32 -6.46
CA VAL A 38 -4.91 -10.40 -6.89
C VAL A 38 -4.15 -11.33 -5.96
N VAL A 39 -3.65 -12.43 -6.49
CA VAL A 39 -2.78 -13.36 -5.76
C VAL A 39 -1.35 -13.22 -6.29
N SER A 40 -0.40 -13.05 -5.38
CA SER A 40 1.02 -12.93 -5.73
C SER A 40 1.88 -13.81 -4.81
N PRO A 41 2.99 -14.36 -5.32
CA PRO A 41 3.95 -15.07 -4.47
C PRO A 41 4.61 -14.11 -3.48
N VAL A 42 5.26 -14.64 -2.45
CA VAL A 42 6.17 -13.87 -1.59
C VAL A 42 7.35 -13.36 -2.42
N PRO A 43 7.85 -12.15 -2.12
CA PRO A 43 8.94 -11.55 -2.87
C PRO A 43 10.28 -12.30 -2.75
N ASP A 44 11.20 -11.99 -3.67
CA ASP A 44 12.58 -12.48 -3.64
C ASP A 44 13.47 -11.72 -2.63
N GLY A 45 14.70 -12.20 -2.44
CA GLY A 45 15.66 -11.60 -1.50
C GLY A 45 16.08 -10.19 -1.87
N ASP A 46 16.18 -9.86 -3.15
CA ASP A 46 16.57 -8.52 -3.61
C ASP A 46 15.45 -7.49 -3.35
N HIS A 47 14.18 -7.90 -3.44
CA HIS A 47 13.05 -7.08 -3.02
C HIS A 47 13.12 -6.77 -1.52
N GLU A 48 13.36 -7.80 -0.70
CA GLU A 48 13.44 -7.64 0.75
C GLU A 48 14.65 -6.81 1.18
N ASP A 49 15.75 -6.85 0.45
CA ASP A 49 16.93 -6.03 0.70
C ASP A 49 16.64 -4.54 0.42
N CYS A 50 16.02 -4.23 -0.73
CA CYS A 50 15.55 -2.88 -1.02
C CYS A 50 14.58 -2.38 0.05
N LEU A 51 13.62 -3.21 0.47
CA LEU A 51 12.64 -2.86 1.49
C LEU A 51 13.30 -2.63 2.86
N SER A 52 14.21 -3.51 3.26
CA SER A 52 14.97 -3.40 4.51
C SER A 52 15.79 -2.10 4.55
N THR A 53 16.45 -1.77 3.46
CA THR A 53 17.22 -0.53 3.29
C THR A 53 16.33 0.70 3.41
N LEU A 54 15.20 0.74 2.72
CA LEU A 54 14.21 1.82 2.83
C LEU A 54 13.74 2.00 4.27
N VAL A 55 13.33 0.92 4.92
CA VAL A 55 12.82 0.93 6.30
C VAL A 55 13.89 1.42 7.27
N ARG A 56 15.12 0.93 7.14
CA ARG A 56 16.25 1.36 7.98
C ARG A 56 16.50 2.86 7.85
N GLN A 57 16.61 3.39 6.63
CA GLN A 57 16.86 4.82 6.40
C GLN A 57 15.70 5.66 6.95
N ALA A 58 14.45 5.28 6.67
CA ALA A 58 13.29 6.01 7.18
C ALA A 58 13.22 6.03 8.72
N LEU A 59 13.55 4.93 9.40
CA LEU A 59 13.54 4.90 10.86
C LEU A 59 14.70 5.67 11.49
N LEU A 60 15.87 5.71 10.84
CA LEU A 60 17.06 6.36 11.38
C LEU A 60 17.10 7.87 11.12
N HIS A 61 16.63 8.30 9.94
CA HIS A 61 16.86 9.66 9.47
C HIS A 61 15.63 10.56 9.46
N SER A 62 14.42 10.02 9.62
CA SER A 62 13.21 10.86 9.64
C SER A 62 13.22 11.85 10.80
N ALA A 63 12.89 13.11 10.48
CA ALA A 63 12.75 14.16 11.50
C ALA A 63 11.65 13.85 12.52
N THR A 64 10.62 13.09 12.10
CA THR A 64 9.56 12.59 12.99
C THR A 64 9.74 11.08 13.20
N GLY A 65 9.72 10.63 14.45
CA GLY A 65 9.80 9.20 14.74
C GLY A 65 8.64 8.44 14.10
N MET A 66 8.96 7.45 13.25
CA MET A 66 7.99 6.67 12.48
C MET A 66 7.68 5.32 13.13
N ALA A 67 6.46 4.86 12.94
CA ALA A 67 6.05 3.46 13.04
C ALA A 67 5.91 2.90 11.63
N VAL A 68 6.31 1.65 11.42
CA VAL A 68 6.23 0.97 10.12
C VAL A 68 5.56 -0.39 10.28
N SER A 69 4.83 -0.81 9.26
CA SER A 69 4.33 -2.18 9.11
C SER A 69 4.40 -2.60 7.65
N GLY A 70 4.96 -3.79 7.39
CA GLY A 70 5.07 -4.41 6.07
C GLY A 70 3.93 -5.39 5.73
N HIS A 71 3.01 -5.65 6.66
CA HIS A 71 1.96 -6.67 6.45
C HIS A 71 0.58 -6.17 6.87
N LYS A 72 0.42 -4.86 7.02
CA LYS A 72 -0.86 -4.28 7.44
C LYS A 72 -1.78 -4.10 6.25
N GLY A 73 -2.95 -4.74 6.31
CA GLY A 73 -4.01 -4.51 5.35
C GLY A 73 -4.59 -3.10 5.51
N LEU A 74 -4.63 -2.35 4.42
CA LEU A 74 -5.26 -1.03 4.33
C LEU A 74 -6.47 -1.11 3.42
N THR A 75 -7.53 -0.38 3.76
CA THR A 75 -8.67 -0.16 2.87
C THR A 75 -8.56 1.20 2.20
N ALA A 76 -8.93 1.26 0.91
CA ALA A 76 -8.96 2.48 0.12
C ALA A 76 -10.30 2.60 -0.60
N PRO A 77 -10.93 3.79 -0.63
CA PRO A 77 -12.20 4.00 -1.30
C PRO A 77 -12.16 3.62 -2.77
N SER A 78 -13.17 2.91 -3.26
CA SER A 78 -13.34 2.66 -4.69
C SER A 78 -13.99 3.87 -5.38
N THR A 79 -13.82 3.97 -6.70
CA THR A 79 -14.51 4.99 -7.52
C THR A 79 -15.62 4.40 -8.37
N GLY A 80 -15.81 3.10 -8.31
CA GLY A 80 -16.71 2.37 -9.19
C GLY A 80 -17.87 1.69 -8.46
N SER A 81 -18.47 0.75 -9.14
CA SER A 81 -19.54 -0.11 -8.61
C SER A 81 -19.02 -1.32 -7.81
N TYR A 82 -17.73 -1.39 -7.58
CA TYR A 82 -17.09 -2.45 -6.79
C TYR A 82 -16.76 -1.95 -5.37
N PRO A 83 -16.61 -2.88 -4.39
CA PRO A 83 -16.23 -2.55 -3.02
C PRO A 83 -14.87 -1.87 -2.90
N ASP A 84 -14.60 -1.28 -1.72
CA ASP A 84 -13.32 -0.66 -1.40
C ASP A 84 -12.14 -1.62 -1.62
N ASP A 85 -11.03 -1.07 -2.11
CA ASP A 85 -9.80 -1.81 -2.29
C ASP A 85 -9.24 -2.27 -0.95
N HIS A 86 -8.64 -3.45 -0.93
CA HIS A 86 -7.96 -4.06 0.21
C HIS A 86 -6.51 -4.35 -0.18
N LEU A 87 -5.60 -3.47 0.24
CA LEU A 87 -4.20 -3.45 -0.18
C LEU A 87 -3.27 -3.83 0.97
N ILE A 88 -2.18 -4.51 0.65
CA ILE A 88 -1.10 -4.77 1.59
C ILE A 88 0.16 -4.13 1.01
N PRO A 89 0.52 -2.89 1.42
CA PRO A 89 1.77 -2.28 0.98
C PRO A 89 2.99 -3.04 1.50
N ASP A 90 4.09 -2.98 0.77
CA ASP A 90 5.35 -3.57 1.25
C ASP A 90 5.83 -2.84 2.51
N ALA A 91 5.62 -1.52 2.60
CA ALA A 91 5.70 -0.79 3.87
C ALA A 91 4.68 0.35 3.95
N ALA A 92 4.03 0.48 5.11
CA ALA A 92 3.22 1.65 5.47
C ALA A 92 3.84 2.35 6.68
N PHE A 93 4.08 3.66 6.59
CA PHE A 93 4.64 4.45 7.68
C PHE A 93 3.65 5.49 8.17
N ALA A 94 3.66 5.71 9.48
CA ALA A 94 2.92 6.78 10.11
C ALA A 94 3.68 7.34 11.32
N PRO A 95 3.40 8.58 11.76
CA PRO A 95 4.01 9.12 12.97
C PRO A 95 3.76 8.21 14.18
N ARG A 96 4.84 7.75 14.81
CA ARG A 96 4.81 6.79 15.92
C ARG A 96 3.96 7.27 17.10
N ALA A 97 3.92 8.57 17.34
CA ALA A 97 3.14 9.18 18.41
C ALA A 97 1.63 8.90 18.30
N ARG A 98 1.13 8.65 17.08
CA ARG A 98 -0.28 8.32 16.82
C ARG A 98 -0.63 6.87 17.15
N ARG A 99 0.35 5.99 17.32
CA ARG A 99 0.16 4.53 17.55
C ARG A 99 -0.81 3.89 16.54
N PRO A 100 -0.64 4.10 15.22
CA PRO A 100 -1.67 3.81 14.20
C PRO A 100 -2.10 2.35 14.16
N PHE A 101 -1.18 1.43 14.47
CA PHE A 101 -1.45 0.00 14.37
C PHE A 101 -1.99 -0.62 15.67
N ARG A 102 -2.03 0.14 16.79
CA ARG A 102 -2.44 -0.40 18.08
C ARG A 102 -3.95 -0.64 18.13
N GLY A 103 -4.36 -1.91 18.28
CA GLY A 103 -5.77 -2.30 18.31
C GLY A 103 -6.48 -2.21 16.97
N ALA A 104 -5.75 -1.95 15.87
CA ALA A 104 -6.33 -1.89 14.54
C ALA A 104 -6.76 -3.29 14.06
N PRO A 105 -7.91 -3.41 13.36
CA PRO A 105 -8.35 -4.67 12.75
C PRO A 105 -7.38 -5.10 11.63
N SER A 106 -7.49 -6.33 11.11
CA SER A 106 -6.63 -6.84 10.03
C SER A 106 -6.65 -5.93 8.80
N TRP A 107 -7.81 -5.50 8.37
CA TRP A 107 -8.03 -4.47 7.36
C TRP A 107 -8.45 -3.19 8.06
N MET A 108 -7.69 -2.12 7.91
CA MET A 108 -7.94 -0.84 8.56
C MET A 108 -7.99 0.31 7.55
N PRO A 109 -8.74 1.38 7.85
CA PRO A 109 -8.63 2.62 7.07
C PRO A 109 -7.19 3.13 7.02
N SER A 110 -6.83 3.80 5.94
CA SER A 110 -5.49 4.36 5.71
C SER A 110 -5.24 5.69 6.46
N ASP A 111 -6.22 6.16 7.21
CA ASP A 111 -6.14 7.42 7.96
C ASP A 111 -4.88 7.52 8.82
N GLY A 112 -4.15 8.61 8.64
CA GLY A 112 -2.94 8.88 9.39
C GLY A 112 -1.68 8.18 8.91
N MET A 113 -1.75 7.41 7.82
CA MET A 113 -0.55 6.98 7.10
C MET A 113 0.14 8.19 6.49
N ALA A 114 1.45 8.26 6.59
CA ALA A 114 2.25 9.33 6.00
C ALA A 114 2.73 8.94 4.60
N ILE A 115 3.03 7.67 4.40
CA ILE A 115 3.50 7.12 3.13
C ILE A 115 3.14 5.64 3.02
N ALA A 116 2.74 5.22 1.83
CA ALA A 116 2.78 3.83 1.40
C ALA A 116 3.99 3.63 0.48
N ALA A 117 4.70 2.52 0.62
CA ALA A 117 5.86 2.19 -0.19
C ALA A 117 5.71 0.80 -0.80
N GLU A 118 6.13 0.69 -2.05
CA GLU A 118 6.18 -0.55 -2.80
C GLU A 118 7.54 -0.71 -3.47
N VAL A 119 8.00 -1.95 -3.53
CA VAL A 119 9.16 -2.36 -4.31
C VAL A 119 8.66 -3.26 -5.43
N THR A 120 8.94 -2.94 -6.70
CA THR A 120 8.41 -3.74 -7.81
C THR A 120 8.95 -5.16 -7.81
N TYR A 121 8.06 -6.13 -8.09
CA TYR A 121 8.40 -7.54 -8.20
C TYR A 121 7.70 -8.19 -9.40
N CYS A 122 6.79 -9.14 -9.20
CA CYS A 122 6.21 -9.96 -10.28
C CYS A 122 5.18 -9.25 -11.17
N GLN A 123 4.61 -8.15 -10.73
CA GLN A 123 3.58 -7.38 -11.45
C GLN A 123 3.82 -5.86 -11.34
N PRO A 124 4.93 -5.34 -11.89
CA PRO A 124 5.36 -3.95 -11.66
C PRO A 124 4.35 -2.90 -12.15
N ASP A 125 3.59 -3.17 -13.22
CA ASP A 125 2.58 -2.24 -13.72
C ASP A 125 1.42 -2.04 -12.76
N ARG A 126 1.13 -3.02 -11.91
CA ARG A 126 0.13 -2.89 -10.86
C ARG A 126 0.55 -1.90 -9.79
N ASP A 127 1.82 -1.94 -9.37
CA ASP A 127 2.38 -0.98 -8.42
C ASP A 127 2.46 0.41 -9.04
N ARG A 128 2.88 0.50 -10.31
CA ARG A 128 2.98 1.78 -11.05
C ARG A 128 1.65 2.49 -11.23
N VAL A 129 0.56 1.77 -11.36
CA VAL A 129 -0.75 2.35 -11.73
C VAL A 129 -1.83 2.04 -10.70
N ALA A 130 -2.25 0.77 -10.56
CA ALA A 130 -3.44 0.43 -9.78
C ALA A 130 -3.28 0.81 -8.30
N LYS A 131 -2.18 0.41 -7.64
CA LYS A 131 -1.91 0.75 -6.25
C LYS A 131 -1.70 2.25 -6.05
N ARG A 132 -0.98 2.93 -6.97
CA ARG A 132 -0.82 4.39 -6.94
C ARG A 132 -2.17 5.10 -6.86
N LEU A 133 -3.09 4.77 -7.75
CA LEU A 133 -4.43 5.36 -7.76
C LEU A 133 -5.21 5.02 -6.48
N SER A 134 -5.11 3.79 -5.99
CA SER A 134 -5.77 3.38 -4.74
C SER A 134 -5.23 4.14 -3.54
N TYR A 135 -3.91 4.31 -3.41
CA TYR A 135 -3.30 5.10 -2.32
C TYR A 135 -3.65 6.59 -2.41
N ALA A 136 -3.72 7.15 -3.62
CA ALA A 136 -4.16 8.54 -3.80
C ALA A 136 -5.63 8.72 -3.37
N ARG A 137 -6.54 7.82 -3.76
CA ARG A 137 -7.95 7.84 -3.32
C ARG A 137 -8.09 7.67 -1.81
N ALA A 138 -7.22 6.89 -1.21
CA ALA A 138 -7.13 6.70 0.23
C ALA A 138 -6.61 7.94 0.97
N GLY A 139 -6.21 9.00 0.25
CA GLY A 139 -5.67 10.23 0.83
C GLY A 139 -4.32 10.07 1.50
N ILE A 140 -3.56 9.01 1.18
CA ILE A 140 -2.20 8.84 1.69
C ILE A 140 -1.32 9.92 1.05
N PRO A 141 -0.68 10.82 1.85
CA PRO A 141 0.01 12.00 1.30
C PRO A 141 1.14 11.66 0.33
N LEU A 142 1.85 10.56 0.56
CA LEU A 142 3.01 10.17 -0.21
C LEU A 142 2.89 8.70 -0.65
N TYR A 143 3.29 8.44 -1.89
CA TYR A 143 3.49 7.09 -2.38
C TYR A 143 4.90 6.97 -2.94
N LEU A 144 5.69 6.04 -2.40
CA LEU A 144 7.06 5.77 -2.81
C LEU A 144 7.12 4.45 -3.57
N LEU A 145 7.64 4.48 -4.78
CA LEU A 145 7.84 3.31 -5.62
C LEU A 145 9.35 3.11 -5.89
N VAL A 146 9.89 2.00 -5.41
CA VAL A 146 11.23 1.52 -5.78
C VAL A 146 11.06 0.61 -6.99
N ASP A 147 11.31 1.14 -8.19
CA ASP A 147 11.12 0.42 -9.45
C ASP A 147 12.42 -0.29 -9.85
N ARG A 148 12.56 -1.55 -9.43
CA ARG A 148 13.76 -2.38 -9.69
C ARG A 148 13.96 -2.63 -11.18
N GLU A 149 12.89 -2.81 -11.94
CA GLU A 149 12.98 -3.07 -13.38
C GLU A 149 13.56 -1.87 -14.15
N LYS A 150 13.18 -0.65 -13.73
CA LYS A 150 13.65 0.60 -14.34
C LYS A 150 14.87 1.20 -13.66
N SER A 151 15.31 0.62 -12.55
CA SER A 151 16.39 1.15 -11.69
C SER A 151 16.13 2.62 -11.31
N THR A 152 14.89 2.91 -10.89
CA THR A 152 14.44 4.26 -10.50
C THR A 152 13.67 4.22 -9.18
N THR A 153 13.73 5.32 -8.45
CA THR A 153 12.85 5.55 -7.30
C THR A 153 11.95 6.74 -7.61
N VAL A 154 10.66 6.58 -7.36
CA VAL A 154 9.64 7.59 -7.67
C VAL A 154 8.86 7.93 -6.41
N LEU A 155 8.82 9.21 -6.06
CA LEU A 155 7.94 9.75 -5.04
C LEU A 155 6.77 10.45 -5.71
N PHE A 156 5.58 10.01 -5.40
CA PHE A 156 4.33 10.68 -5.75
C PHE A 156 3.80 11.41 -4.52
N SER A 157 3.30 12.64 -4.72
CA SER A 157 2.77 13.49 -3.65
C SER A 157 1.58 14.32 -4.13
N GLU A 158 0.94 15.03 -3.20
CA GLU A 158 -0.24 15.87 -3.44
C GLU A 158 -1.40 15.07 -4.08
N PRO A 159 -2.00 14.11 -3.32
CA PRO A 159 -3.13 13.33 -3.82
C PRO A 159 -4.35 14.25 -4.05
N LYS A 160 -4.88 14.22 -5.27
CA LYS A 160 -6.03 15.01 -5.69
C LYS A 160 -6.80 14.30 -6.79
N ASP A 161 -8.13 14.31 -6.71
CA ASP A 161 -9.03 13.75 -7.72
C ASP A 161 -8.73 12.27 -8.07
N GLY A 162 -8.20 11.51 -7.10
CA GLY A 162 -7.95 10.07 -7.22
C GLY A 162 -6.59 9.69 -7.80
N ASP A 163 -5.69 10.65 -8.01
CA ASP A 163 -4.28 10.41 -8.36
C ASP A 163 -3.37 11.41 -7.63
N TYR A 164 -2.06 11.26 -7.76
CA TYR A 164 -1.07 12.23 -7.28
C TYR A 164 -0.76 13.26 -8.37
N THR A 165 -0.69 14.54 -7.98
CA THR A 165 -0.44 15.64 -8.93
C THR A 165 1.05 15.95 -9.09
N GLU A 166 1.88 15.56 -8.13
CA GLU A 166 3.33 15.78 -8.15
C GLU A 166 4.07 14.45 -8.26
N THR A 167 5.15 14.45 -9.04
CA THR A 167 6.00 13.27 -9.24
C THR A 167 7.46 13.68 -9.24
N HIS A 168 8.25 13.05 -8.36
CA HIS A 168 9.69 13.22 -8.32
C HIS A 168 10.37 11.88 -8.57
N LEU A 169 11.07 11.74 -9.71
CA LEU A 169 11.76 10.53 -10.13
C LEU A 169 13.25 10.74 -10.12
N VAL A 170 13.99 9.80 -9.55
CA VAL A 170 15.46 9.74 -9.61
C VAL A 170 15.91 8.34 -10.03
N PRO A 171 17.00 8.21 -10.81
CA PRO A 171 17.64 6.92 -11.02
C PRO A 171 18.30 6.43 -9.73
N PHE A 172 18.48 5.13 -9.57
CA PHE A 172 19.28 4.58 -8.47
C PHE A 172 20.67 5.22 -8.44
N GLY A 173 21.20 5.44 -7.24
CA GLY A 173 22.46 6.16 -7.03
C GLY A 173 22.30 7.68 -6.91
N LYS A 174 21.07 8.21 -7.00
CA LYS A 174 20.80 9.64 -6.78
C LYS A 174 19.89 9.82 -5.55
N PRO A 175 20.20 10.79 -4.68
CA PRO A 175 19.36 11.04 -3.50
C PRO A 175 17.95 11.47 -3.92
N LEU A 176 16.93 10.95 -3.22
CA LEU A 176 15.55 11.36 -3.37
C LEU A 176 15.10 12.13 -2.13
N PRO A 177 14.83 13.44 -2.21
CA PRO A 177 14.32 14.21 -1.09
C PRO A 177 12.94 13.73 -0.66
N LEU A 178 12.82 13.28 0.58
CA LEU A 178 11.53 12.97 1.21
C LEU A 178 11.07 14.19 2.01
N PRO A 179 9.85 14.72 1.73
CA PRO A 179 9.31 15.88 2.44
C PRO A 179 8.93 15.54 3.89
N ALA A 180 8.42 16.53 4.62
CA ALA A 180 7.82 16.30 5.92
C ALA A 180 6.70 15.21 5.84
N PRO A 181 6.58 14.35 6.83
CA PRO A 181 7.25 14.34 8.14
C PRO A 181 8.62 13.63 8.16
N PHE A 182 9.12 13.17 7.02
CA PHE A 182 10.41 12.48 6.91
C PHE A 182 11.57 13.49 6.93
N SER A 183 11.60 14.44 6.00
CA SER A 183 12.56 15.55 5.93
C SER A 183 14.03 15.10 5.87
N PHE A 184 14.33 14.11 5.01
CA PHE A 184 15.69 13.66 4.72
C PHE A 184 15.82 13.24 3.27
N ASP A 185 17.05 13.13 2.76
CA ASP A 185 17.33 12.61 1.44
C ASP A 185 17.54 11.09 1.51
N LEU A 186 16.65 10.32 0.88
CA LEU A 186 16.77 8.87 0.76
C LEU A 186 17.95 8.54 -0.16
N ASP A 187 18.93 7.80 0.37
CA ASP A 187 20.06 7.31 -0.42
C ASP A 187 19.63 6.10 -1.25
N THR A 188 19.47 6.31 -2.55
CA THR A 188 19.08 5.23 -3.48
C THR A 188 20.27 4.45 -4.04
N SER A 189 21.49 4.78 -3.67
CA SER A 189 22.70 4.03 -4.09
C SER A 189 22.74 2.64 -3.44
N GLU A 190 22.07 2.48 -2.31
CA GLU A 190 21.93 1.20 -1.63
C GLU A 190 20.88 0.27 -2.26
N PHE A 191 20.20 0.69 -3.34
CA PHE A 191 19.28 -0.15 -4.13
C PHE A 191 19.93 -0.78 -5.38
N LEU A 192 21.24 -0.50 -5.59
CA LEU A 192 22.02 -1.00 -6.72
C LEU A 192 22.47 -2.45 -6.54
#